data_2f13421a77304e9882694f68263020cf
#
_entry.id   2f13421a77304e9882694f68263020cf
#
_cell.length_a   1.000
_cell.length_b   1.000
_cell.length_c   1.000
_cell.angle_alpha   90.00
_cell.angle_beta   90.00
_cell.angle_gamma   90.00
#
_symmetry.space_group_name_H-M   'P 1'
#
loop_
_entity.id
_entity.type
_entity.pdbx_description
1 polymer ?
#
loop_
_entity_poly.entity_id
_entity_poly.type
_entity_poly.pdbx_seq_one_letter_code
_entity_poly.pdbx_strand_id
1 'polypeptide(L)'
;MKRLGKFLFITSLLLCFLIPRGWTQTQAKNQPDSIELKLKEIYTKREVMIPMRDGIKLYTAVYEPKDNSRQHPILMHRSPYSCSQYGEGFDRHFRTNLKNYIEHRYIIVFQDVRGRHKSEGIFIQVRPLNKNKKGKKDKKNIDEATDTYDTIEWLIHNTYNNGNVGTWGISYDGFYATMTASSNHPALKAVSPQAPVTDWFRGDDRHHNGAFTLLQTTNFLPRLEGRHMGKGVMNQIVKNDVYTDFLALGTFKNVDDLVRDTTQTLWNDIKNHPDFDDFWKERDARTSCYNLKPAILVVGGLYDSEDCYGAWNLYKAIKEQSPDTDLYLTFGPWWHGAWTVRGFQGFGNLYFGKSTSAYYMDKIEYPFFRYFLEGKGEKPKHKVNIFHTGENEWKTYNEWPVQKTAGTPYYIHKNGSVSTQAPAEQESYSEYISDMSRPVPYTANPTTYRTKEFMVDDQRFATSRPDVITFMTEPLCDTLTLAGPIEVELMTAISSTDADFMVKVIDVYPEKFEYSKTARSYLKSDYPMSGYQLMIRGELFRGRFRKGFDNPLPFKPEEITPVNYTLYDVAHTFLPGHRLMIQIQSSWFPIIDRNPQRFIDTYHCTVEDFVMKQKIKIYHQQGAASRVILPVVKK
;
A
#
# COMPACT_ATOMS: atom_id res chain seq x y z
N MET A 1 11.82 78.29 -33.41
CA MET A 1 12.58 77.85 -34.60
C MET A 1 12.73 76.30 -34.46
N LYS A 2 11.92 75.64 -35.13
CA LYS A 2 12.07 74.67 -36.22
C LYS A 2 13.21 73.63 -36.02
N ARG A 3 12.90 72.37 -35.77
CA ARG A 3 13.12 71.28 -36.74
C ARG A 3 12.39 69.98 -36.33
N LEU A 4 11.56 69.47 -37.27
CA LEU A 4 10.91 68.21 -37.32
C LEU A 4 11.93 67.07 -37.44
N GLY A 5 11.71 65.95 -36.74
CA GLY A 5 12.30 64.67 -37.00
C GLY A 5 11.18 63.63 -37.26
N LYS A 6 11.12 63.10 -38.49
CA LYS A 6 10.15 62.18 -39.00
C LYS A 6 10.36 60.77 -38.37
N PHE A 7 9.34 60.20 -37.76
CA PHE A 7 9.28 58.74 -37.48
C PHE A 7 8.58 58.02 -38.64
N LEU A 8 9.31 57.15 -39.27
CA LEU A 8 8.75 56.20 -40.23
C LEU A 8 8.00 55.10 -39.47
N PHE A 9 6.70 54.95 -39.75
CA PHE A 9 5.92 53.79 -39.41
C PHE A 9 6.16 52.70 -40.50
N ILE A 10 6.76 51.59 -40.11
CA ILE A 10 6.80 50.37 -40.93
C ILE A 10 5.63 49.48 -40.50
N THR A 11 4.59 49.49 -41.29
CA THR A 11 3.47 48.52 -41.21
C THR A 11 3.91 47.19 -41.81
N SER A 12 4.18 46.20 -40.95
CA SER A 12 4.31 44.82 -41.41
C SER A 12 2.94 44.16 -41.47
N LEU A 13 2.51 43.89 -42.71
CA LEU A 13 1.34 43.05 -43.02
C LEU A 13 1.61 41.61 -42.54
N LEU A 14 0.86 41.15 -41.53
CA LEU A 14 0.74 39.72 -41.22
C LEU A 14 -0.23 39.07 -42.25
N LEU A 15 0.32 38.37 -43.21
CA LEU A 15 -0.45 37.41 -43.99
C LEU A 15 -0.77 36.19 -43.13
N CYS A 16 -2.05 36.06 -42.73
CA CYS A 16 -2.58 34.83 -42.17
C CYS A 16 -2.72 33.78 -43.28
N PHE A 17 -1.78 32.86 -43.36
CA PHE A 17 -2.00 31.62 -44.11
C PHE A 17 -2.97 30.70 -43.33
N LEU A 18 -4.20 30.59 -43.80
CA LEU A 18 -5.15 29.55 -43.44
C LEU A 18 -4.62 28.21 -43.99
N ILE A 19 -4.01 27.41 -43.13
CA ILE A 19 -3.71 26.01 -43.42
C ILE A 19 -4.97 25.23 -43.09
N PRO A 20 -5.56 24.48 -44.03
CA PRO A 20 -6.70 23.61 -43.71
C PRO A 20 -6.21 22.48 -42.78
N ARG A 21 -6.82 22.37 -41.61
CA ARG A 21 -6.66 21.22 -40.71
C ARG A 21 -7.33 19.98 -41.31
N GLY A 22 -6.65 19.36 -42.23
CA GLY A 22 -6.89 17.99 -42.65
C GLY A 22 -5.85 17.09 -41.99
N TRP A 23 -6.04 16.75 -40.74
CA TRP A 23 -5.28 15.67 -40.11
C TRP A 23 -5.91 14.36 -40.55
N THR A 24 -5.45 13.84 -41.68
CA THR A 24 -5.50 12.41 -41.92
C THR A 24 -4.69 11.74 -40.82
N GLN A 25 -5.38 11.11 -39.88
CA GLN A 25 -4.78 10.06 -39.05
C GLN A 25 -4.29 8.98 -40.00
N THR A 26 -3.04 9.10 -40.46
CA THR A 26 -2.28 7.98 -40.96
C THR A 26 -2.22 7.00 -39.79
N GLN A 27 -2.98 5.92 -39.86
CA GLN A 27 -2.76 4.72 -39.06
C GLN A 27 -1.28 4.39 -39.19
N ALA A 28 -0.49 4.69 -38.15
CA ALA A 28 0.83 4.13 -38.04
C ALA A 28 0.62 2.62 -38.09
N LYS A 29 1.04 1.99 -39.20
CA LYS A 29 1.13 0.54 -39.33
C LYS A 29 1.93 0.11 -38.09
N ASN A 30 1.29 -0.63 -37.18
CA ASN A 30 1.91 -1.28 -36.06
C ASN A 30 3.09 -2.12 -36.56
N GLN A 31 4.29 -1.56 -36.59
CA GLN A 31 5.47 -2.40 -36.62
C GLN A 31 5.45 -3.19 -35.30
N PRO A 32 5.51 -4.50 -35.38
CA PRO A 32 5.52 -5.31 -34.16
C PRO A 32 6.69 -4.85 -33.29
N ASP A 33 6.41 -4.61 -32.01
CA ASP A 33 7.39 -4.22 -31.01
C ASP A 33 8.54 -5.25 -31.02
N SER A 34 9.77 -4.78 -31.13
CA SER A 34 10.97 -5.62 -31.20
C SER A 34 11.09 -6.61 -30.03
N ILE A 35 10.53 -6.24 -28.85
CA ILE A 35 10.47 -7.12 -27.68
C ILE A 35 9.47 -8.26 -27.92
N GLU A 36 8.30 -7.94 -28.46
CA GLU A 36 7.26 -8.95 -28.73
C GLU A 36 7.70 -9.95 -29.79
N LEU A 37 8.43 -9.50 -30.83
CA LEU A 37 9.02 -10.41 -31.82
C LEU A 37 10.00 -11.40 -31.17
N LYS A 38 10.90 -10.90 -30.31
CA LYS A 38 11.83 -11.76 -29.56
C LYS A 38 11.09 -12.73 -28.63
N LEU A 39 10.02 -12.30 -27.98
CA LEU A 39 9.21 -13.19 -27.14
C LEU A 39 8.54 -14.29 -27.95
N LYS A 40 8.01 -13.97 -29.14
CA LYS A 40 7.42 -14.96 -30.08
C LYS A 40 8.45 -15.97 -30.62
N GLU A 41 9.73 -15.60 -30.70
CA GLU A 41 10.80 -16.54 -31.01
C GLU A 41 11.04 -17.55 -29.88
N ILE A 42 10.90 -17.11 -28.61
CA ILE A 42 11.21 -17.89 -27.42
C ILE A 42 10.02 -18.73 -26.95
N TYR A 43 8.81 -18.17 -27.01
CA TYR A 43 7.61 -18.74 -26.42
C TYR A 43 6.52 -19.06 -27.43
N THR A 44 5.77 -20.11 -27.13
CA THR A 44 4.44 -20.38 -27.70
C THR A 44 3.40 -20.01 -26.65
N LYS A 45 2.41 -19.17 -27.04
CA LYS A 45 1.27 -18.84 -26.18
C LYS A 45 0.10 -19.77 -26.47
N ARG A 46 -0.52 -20.31 -25.44
CA ARG A 46 -1.80 -21.02 -25.47
C ARG A 46 -2.81 -20.35 -24.57
N GLU A 47 -4.02 -20.13 -25.05
CA GLU A 47 -5.17 -19.70 -24.24
C GLU A 47 -6.07 -20.91 -23.99
N VAL A 48 -6.35 -21.21 -22.74
CA VAL A 48 -7.12 -22.41 -22.34
C VAL A 48 -8.17 -22.05 -21.29
N MET A 49 -9.25 -22.81 -21.28
CA MET A 49 -10.28 -22.76 -20.24
C MET A 49 -10.10 -23.96 -19.32
N ILE A 50 -9.43 -23.75 -18.18
CA ILE A 50 -9.14 -24.81 -17.22
C ILE A 50 -10.39 -25.14 -16.40
N PRO A 51 -10.88 -26.39 -16.39
CA PRO A 51 -12.04 -26.76 -15.61
C PRO A 51 -11.70 -26.90 -14.13
N MET A 52 -12.49 -26.26 -13.28
CA MET A 52 -12.44 -26.40 -11.83
C MET A 52 -13.33 -27.58 -11.39
N ARG A 53 -13.19 -28.03 -10.15
CA ARG A 53 -13.89 -29.19 -9.57
C ARG A 53 -15.43 -29.11 -9.63
N ASP A 54 -15.98 -27.89 -9.69
CA ASP A 54 -17.42 -27.61 -9.81
C ASP A 54 -17.90 -27.49 -11.26
N GLY A 55 -16.99 -27.62 -12.24
CA GLY A 55 -17.29 -27.52 -13.66
C GLY A 55 -17.15 -26.12 -14.26
N ILE A 56 -17.00 -25.08 -13.44
CA ILE A 56 -16.69 -23.72 -13.91
C ILE A 56 -15.29 -23.71 -14.53
N LYS A 57 -15.10 -22.92 -15.60
CA LYS A 57 -13.83 -22.85 -16.31
C LYS A 57 -13.17 -21.51 -16.14
N LEU A 58 -11.86 -21.52 -15.83
CA LEU A 58 -11.06 -20.31 -15.67
C LEU A 58 -10.16 -20.11 -16.87
N TYR A 59 -10.24 -18.90 -17.45
CA TYR A 59 -9.37 -18.50 -18.54
C TYR A 59 -7.92 -18.38 -18.09
N THR A 60 -7.04 -19.06 -18.81
CA THR A 60 -5.62 -19.12 -18.50
C THR A 60 -4.78 -18.95 -19.75
N ALA A 61 -3.85 -18.00 -19.72
CA ALA A 61 -2.83 -17.83 -20.76
C ALA A 61 -1.54 -18.52 -20.31
N VAL A 62 -1.11 -19.53 -21.07
CA VAL A 62 0.10 -20.31 -20.83
C VAL A 62 1.14 -19.97 -21.88
N TYR A 63 2.30 -19.49 -21.44
CA TYR A 63 3.44 -19.18 -22.30
C TYR A 63 4.52 -20.23 -22.06
N GLU A 64 4.66 -21.17 -23.01
CA GLU A 64 5.63 -22.27 -22.93
C GLU A 64 6.88 -21.96 -23.75
N PRO A 65 8.08 -22.15 -23.21
CA PRO A 65 9.30 -22.07 -23.99
C PRO A 65 9.28 -23.05 -25.16
N LYS A 66 9.77 -22.62 -26.31
CA LYS A 66 9.94 -23.51 -27.50
C LYS A 66 11.13 -24.46 -27.36
N ASP A 67 11.99 -24.24 -26.37
CA ASP A 67 13.09 -25.11 -26.03
C ASP A 67 12.59 -26.38 -25.31
N ASN A 68 12.67 -27.50 -25.99
CA ASN A 68 12.29 -28.81 -25.46
C ASN A 68 13.50 -29.64 -24.98
N SER A 69 14.68 -29.03 -24.84
CA SER A 69 15.90 -29.73 -24.37
C SER A 69 15.82 -30.14 -22.90
N ARG A 70 14.94 -29.51 -22.14
CA ARG A 70 14.70 -29.78 -20.70
C ARG A 70 13.28 -29.44 -20.31
N GLN A 71 12.82 -30.00 -19.20
CA GLN A 71 11.57 -29.58 -18.53
C GLN A 71 11.78 -28.24 -17.81
N HIS A 72 10.74 -27.39 -17.78
CA HIS A 72 10.80 -26.03 -17.27
C HIS A 72 9.95 -25.85 -16.01
N PRO A 73 10.40 -25.03 -15.04
CA PRO A 73 9.55 -24.68 -13.90
C PRO A 73 8.42 -23.76 -14.33
N ILE A 74 7.30 -23.80 -13.60
CA ILE A 74 6.14 -22.94 -13.82
C ILE A 74 6.18 -21.76 -12.86
N LEU A 75 5.96 -20.53 -13.37
CA LEU A 75 5.71 -19.33 -12.59
C LEU A 75 4.32 -18.78 -12.94
N MET A 76 3.41 -18.81 -11.98
CA MET A 76 2.00 -18.48 -12.16
C MET A 76 1.62 -17.16 -11.48
N HIS A 77 0.72 -16.42 -12.11
CA HIS A 77 0.09 -15.21 -11.60
C HIS A 77 -1.43 -15.27 -11.79
N ARG A 78 -2.19 -15.04 -10.73
CA ARG A 78 -3.65 -15.00 -10.74
C ARG A 78 -4.14 -13.60 -10.42
N SER A 79 -5.08 -13.07 -11.22
CA SER A 79 -5.45 -11.65 -11.12
C SER A 79 -6.94 -11.39 -11.37
N PRO A 80 -7.57 -10.46 -10.62
CA PRO A 80 -8.89 -9.92 -10.94
C PRO A 80 -8.82 -8.79 -11.96
N TYR A 81 -7.61 -8.30 -12.30
CA TYR A 81 -7.39 -7.12 -13.14
C TYR A 81 -7.29 -7.40 -14.63
N SER A 82 -7.27 -8.64 -15.06
CA SER A 82 -7.14 -9.11 -16.45
C SER A 82 -5.76 -9.68 -16.79
N CYS A 83 -5.76 -10.83 -17.43
CA CYS A 83 -4.59 -11.45 -18.08
C CYS A 83 -4.32 -10.85 -19.47
N SER A 84 -4.69 -9.60 -19.73
CA SER A 84 -4.45 -9.00 -21.06
C SER A 84 -2.95 -8.99 -21.41
N GLN A 85 -2.51 -9.27 -22.64
CA GLN A 85 -3.33 -9.18 -23.82
C GLN A 85 -3.91 -10.55 -24.18
N TYR A 86 -5.19 -10.56 -24.50
CA TYR A 86 -5.86 -11.72 -25.09
C TYR A 86 -5.44 -11.87 -26.56
N GLY A 87 -5.55 -13.10 -27.08
CA GLY A 87 -5.07 -13.42 -28.41
C GLY A 87 -3.55 -13.56 -28.47
N GLU A 88 -2.91 -13.11 -29.52
CA GLU A 88 -1.48 -13.38 -29.77
C GLU A 88 -0.49 -12.50 -29.02
N GLY A 89 -0.94 -11.45 -28.32
CA GLY A 89 -0.07 -10.54 -27.59
C GLY A 89 0.49 -11.13 -26.28
N PHE A 90 1.56 -10.53 -25.79
CA PHE A 90 2.18 -10.89 -24.53
C PHE A 90 1.75 -9.95 -23.41
N ASP A 91 1.59 -10.48 -22.20
CA ASP A 91 1.26 -9.69 -21.00
C ASP A 91 2.33 -8.63 -20.69
N ARG A 92 1.90 -7.51 -20.11
CA ARG A 92 2.79 -6.37 -19.79
C ARG A 92 3.96 -6.75 -18.88
N HIS A 93 3.81 -7.73 -18.00
CA HIS A 93 4.85 -8.16 -17.06
C HIS A 93 6.08 -8.75 -17.76
N PHE A 94 5.94 -9.23 -19.00
CA PHE A 94 7.08 -9.63 -19.83
C PHE A 94 8.06 -8.47 -20.11
N ARG A 95 7.61 -7.21 -19.97
CA ARG A 95 8.42 -6.00 -20.21
C ARG A 95 8.95 -5.36 -18.93
N THR A 96 8.53 -5.86 -17.76
CA THR A 96 8.87 -5.26 -16.46
C THR A 96 9.70 -6.20 -15.60
N ASN A 97 9.07 -7.07 -14.84
CA ASN A 97 9.70 -7.87 -13.77
C ASN A 97 10.03 -9.32 -14.16
N LEU A 98 9.63 -9.79 -15.35
CA LEU A 98 9.86 -11.20 -15.75
C LEU A 98 11.19 -11.44 -16.47
N LYS A 99 12.07 -10.45 -16.64
CA LYS A 99 13.32 -10.58 -17.40
C LYS A 99 14.12 -11.83 -17.02
N ASN A 100 14.41 -12.04 -15.76
CA ASN A 100 15.21 -13.16 -15.28
C ASN A 100 14.55 -14.51 -15.60
N TYR A 101 13.23 -14.59 -15.47
CA TYR A 101 12.46 -15.81 -15.74
C TYR A 101 12.39 -16.13 -17.23
N ILE A 102 12.32 -15.11 -18.10
CA ILE A 102 12.40 -15.24 -19.57
C ILE A 102 13.77 -15.77 -19.98
N GLU A 103 14.85 -15.20 -19.46
CA GLU A 103 16.22 -15.63 -19.74
C GLU A 103 16.46 -17.10 -19.36
N HIS A 104 15.80 -17.55 -18.29
CA HIS A 104 15.89 -18.93 -17.80
C HIS A 104 14.78 -19.85 -18.27
N ARG A 105 13.93 -19.40 -19.22
CA ARG A 105 12.94 -20.24 -19.89
C ARG A 105 11.91 -20.85 -18.94
N TYR A 106 11.34 -20.05 -18.03
CA TYR A 106 10.21 -20.50 -17.23
C TYR A 106 8.95 -20.59 -18.08
N ILE A 107 8.07 -21.54 -17.78
CA ILE A 107 6.69 -21.49 -18.24
C ILE A 107 5.99 -20.40 -17.44
N ILE A 108 5.48 -19.37 -18.12
CA ILE A 108 4.78 -18.25 -17.50
C ILE A 108 3.28 -18.43 -17.67
N VAL A 109 2.54 -18.30 -16.58
CA VAL A 109 1.08 -18.52 -16.57
C VAL A 109 0.37 -17.32 -15.96
N PHE A 110 -0.61 -16.78 -16.69
CA PHE A 110 -1.54 -15.76 -16.18
C PHE A 110 -2.96 -16.31 -16.22
N GLN A 111 -3.71 -16.12 -15.13
CA GLN A 111 -5.08 -16.59 -15.01
C GLN A 111 -6.02 -15.48 -14.55
N ASP A 112 -7.10 -15.24 -15.32
CA ASP A 112 -8.25 -14.48 -14.82
C ASP A 112 -8.92 -15.26 -13.69
N VAL A 113 -9.11 -14.65 -12.53
CA VAL A 113 -9.77 -15.32 -11.41
C VAL A 113 -11.27 -15.51 -11.67
N ARG A 114 -11.88 -16.39 -10.92
CA ARG A 114 -13.31 -16.75 -11.02
C ARG A 114 -14.22 -15.53 -11.10
N GLY A 115 -15.09 -15.48 -12.10
CA GLY A 115 -16.08 -14.43 -12.32
C GLY A 115 -15.52 -13.14 -12.92
N ARG A 116 -14.21 -13.09 -13.23
CA ARG A 116 -13.58 -11.92 -13.84
C ARG A 116 -13.22 -12.19 -15.31
N HIS A 117 -13.36 -11.13 -16.13
CA HIS A 117 -12.97 -11.07 -17.53
C HIS A 117 -13.47 -12.29 -18.35
N LYS A 118 -12.57 -13.16 -18.80
CA LYS A 118 -12.91 -14.34 -19.61
C LYS A 118 -13.21 -15.59 -18.77
N SER A 119 -12.97 -15.57 -17.47
CA SER A 119 -13.30 -16.67 -16.57
C SER A 119 -14.79 -16.74 -16.25
N GLU A 120 -15.31 -17.95 -16.12
CA GLU A 120 -16.69 -18.22 -15.72
C GLU A 120 -16.89 -18.07 -14.22
N GLY A 121 -18.14 -18.19 -13.75
CA GLY A 121 -18.53 -18.15 -12.35
C GLY A 121 -18.84 -16.74 -11.83
N ILE A 122 -18.88 -16.61 -10.51
CA ILE A 122 -19.23 -15.36 -9.78
C ILE A 122 -18.00 -14.86 -9.03
N PHE A 123 -17.66 -13.60 -9.24
CA PHE A 123 -16.62 -12.91 -8.50
C PHE A 123 -17.14 -12.53 -7.10
N ILE A 124 -16.34 -12.82 -6.08
CA ILE A 124 -16.57 -12.38 -4.70
C ILE A 124 -15.31 -11.68 -4.23
N GLN A 125 -15.47 -10.46 -3.75
CA GLN A 125 -14.37 -9.63 -3.23
C GLN A 125 -13.69 -10.32 -2.05
N VAL A 126 -12.35 -10.46 -2.12
CA VAL A 126 -11.52 -11.09 -1.07
C VAL A 126 -12.23 -12.33 -0.52
N ARG A 127 -12.55 -13.27 -1.42
CA ARG A 127 -13.36 -14.45 -1.10
C ARG A 127 -12.83 -15.17 0.14
N PRO A 128 -13.65 -15.35 1.19
CA PRO A 128 -13.27 -16.14 2.36
C PRO A 128 -12.89 -17.58 2.01
N LEU A 129 -11.91 -18.13 2.72
CA LEU A 129 -11.66 -19.56 2.62
C LEU A 129 -12.78 -20.35 3.29
N ASN A 130 -13.18 -21.42 2.63
CA ASN A 130 -14.18 -22.32 3.18
C ASN A 130 -13.57 -23.13 4.36
N LYS A 131 -14.00 -22.82 5.59
CA LYS A 131 -13.53 -23.48 6.81
C LYS A 131 -14.07 -24.91 6.95
N ASN A 132 -15.18 -25.24 6.29
CA ASN A 132 -15.84 -26.55 6.35
C ASN A 132 -15.27 -27.53 5.32
N LYS A 133 -13.95 -27.72 5.29
CA LYS A 133 -13.27 -28.61 4.35
C LYS A 133 -13.61 -30.08 4.59
N LYS A 134 -14.75 -30.55 4.13
CA LYS A 134 -15.08 -31.97 4.00
C LYS A 134 -14.34 -32.56 2.79
N GLY A 135 -13.04 -32.77 2.94
CA GLY A 135 -12.19 -33.44 1.95
C GLY A 135 -11.88 -32.62 0.67
N LYS A 136 -10.71 -32.89 0.10
CA LYS A 136 -10.18 -32.20 -1.12
C LYS A 136 -11.03 -32.39 -2.39
N LYS A 137 -11.97 -33.33 -2.38
CA LYS A 137 -12.84 -33.70 -3.53
C LYS A 137 -14.28 -33.17 -3.42
N ASP A 138 -14.60 -32.40 -2.38
CA ASP A 138 -15.96 -31.86 -2.24
C ASP A 138 -16.19 -30.76 -3.30
N LYS A 139 -17.04 -31.06 -4.28
CA LYS A 139 -17.42 -30.14 -5.37
C LYS A 139 -18.11 -28.87 -4.89
N LYS A 140 -18.61 -28.85 -3.65
CA LYS A 140 -19.23 -27.67 -3.03
C LYS A 140 -18.23 -26.81 -2.28
N ASN A 141 -17.01 -27.30 -2.05
CA ASN A 141 -15.95 -26.56 -1.38
C ASN A 141 -15.17 -25.74 -2.39
N ILE A 142 -15.63 -24.52 -2.65
CA ILE A 142 -15.09 -23.62 -3.67
C ILE A 142 -14.56 -22.37 -2.99
N ASP A 143 -13.27 -22.14 -3.11
CA ASP A 143 -12.56 -20.95 -2.69
C ASP A 143 -11.34 -20.72 -3.59
N GLU A 144 -10.56 -19.65 -3.34
CA GLU A 144 -9.39 -19.33 -4.16
C GLU A 144 -8.26 -20.36 -4.02
N ALA A 145 -8.15 -21.04 -2.87
CA ALA A 145 -7.17 -22.10 -2.68
C ALA A 145 -7.53 -23.36 -3.48
N THR A 146 -8.81 -23.69 -3.58
CA THR A 146 -9.27 -24.85 -4.36
C THR A 146 -9.19 -24.59 -5.86
N ASP A 147 -9.52 -23.38 -6.33
CA ASP A 147 -9.34 -23.00 -7.73
C ASP A 147 -7.86 -23.04 -8.13
N THR A 148 -6.97 -22.63 -7.23
CA THR A 148 -5.53 -22.72 -7.44
C THR A 148 -5.07 -24.18 -7.50
N TYR A 149 -5.55 -25.01 -6.58
CA TYR A 149 -5.21 -26.44 -6.58
C TYR A 149 -5.56 -27.10 -7.92
N ASP A 150 -6.78 -26.91 -8.40
CA ASP A 150 -7.26 -27.48 -9.65
C ASP A 150 -6.50 -26.94 -10.87
N THR A 151 -6.12 -25.65 -10.83
CA THR A 151 -5.29 -25.02 -11.86
C THR A 151 -3.89 -25.63 -11.92
N ILE A 152 -3.23 -25.80 -10.77
CA ILE A 152 -1.88 -26.39 -10.71
C ILE A 152 -1.94 -27.85 -11.17
N GLU A 153 -2.94 -28.62 -10.73
CA GLU A 153 -3.14 -30.02 -11.15
C GLU A 153 -3.25 -30.11 -12.67
N TRP A 154 -4.03 -29.22 -13.30
CA TRP A 154 -4.13 -29.17 -14.76
C TRP A 154 -2.80 -28.81 -15.41
N LEU A 155 -2.09 -27.80 -14.92
CA LEU A 155 -0.83 -27.32 -15.50
C LEU A 155 0.25 -28.40 -15.51
N ILE A 156 0.44 -29.15 -14.41
CA ILE A 156 1.48 -30.17 -14.33
C ILE A 156 1.24 -31.34 -15.28
N HIS A 157 -0.02 -31.59 -15.67
CA HIS A 157 -0.37 -32.66 -16.61
C HIS A 157 -0.42 -32.21 -18.07
N ASN A 158 -0.47 -30.90 -18.34
CA ASN A 158 -0.73 -30.36 -19.68
C ASN A 158 0.37 -29.43 -20.22
N THR A 159 1.52 -29.33 -19.57
CA THR A 159 2.69 -28.56 -20.03
C THR A 159 3.98 -29.38 -19.90
N TYR A 160 5.03 -28.98 -20.62
CA TYR A 160 6.33 -29.67 -20.51
C TYR A 160 7.15 -29.12 -19.33
N ASN A 161 6.68 -29.41 -18.12
CA ASN A 161 7.19 -28.85 -16.86
C ASN A 161 8.02 -29.84 -16.03
N ASN A 162 8.79 -29.33 -15.07
CA ASN A 162 9.63 -30.11 -14.16
C ASN A 162 8.93 -30.51 -12.84
N GLY A 163 7.62 -30.34 -12.73
CA GLY A 163 6.81 -30.65 -11.54
C GLY A 163 6.88 -29.57 -10.44
N ASN A 164 7.57 -28.46 -10.63
CA ASN A 164 7.68 -27.40 -9.64
C ASN A 164 6.95 -26.13 -10.09
N VAL A 165 6.08 -25.61 -9.23
CA VAL A 165 5.27 -24.43 -9.46
C VAL A 165 5.61 -23.35 -8.43
N GLY A 166 5.85 -22.14 -8.91
CA GLY A 166 5.91 -20.93 -8.10
C GLY A 166 4.77 -19.99 -8.43
N THR A 167 4.43 -19.09 -7.50
CA THR A 167 3.46 -18.04 -7.73
C THR A 167 3.88 -16.74 -7.08
N TRP A 168 3.45 -15.63 -7.66
CA TRP A 168 3.64 -14.29 -7.13
C TRP A 168 2.43 -13.42 -7.44
N GLY A 169 2.30 -12.31 -6.73
CA GLY A 169 1.27 -11.32 -6.97
C GLY A 169 1.44 -10.11 -6.08
N ILE A 170 1.03 -8.93 -6.57
CA ILE A 170 1.16 -7.65 -5.88
C ILE A 170 -0.24 -7.14 -5.56
N SER A 171 -0.44 -6.57 -4.34
CA SER A 171 -1.72 -5.94 -3.99
C SER A 171 -2.84 -6.99 -3.87
N TYR A 172 -3.94 -6.82 -4.56
CA TYR A 172 -4.99 -7.83 -4.65
C TYR A 172 -4.48 -9.14 -5.26
N ASP A 173 -3.54 -9.08 -6.22
CA ASP A 173 -2.87 -10.29 -6.74
C ASP A 173 -2.00 -10.94 -5.66
N GLY A 174 -1.51 -10.17 -4.68
CA GLY A 174 -0.84 -10.65 -3.46
C GLY A 174 -1.78 -11.42 -2.53
N PHE A 175 -3.06 -11.02 -2.43
CA PHE A 175 -4.10 -11.82 -1.80
C PHE A 175 -4.23 -13.18 -2.50
N TYR A 176 -4.32 -13.22 -3.84
CA TYR A 176 -4.40 -14.48 -4.56
C TYR A 176 -3.14 -15.34 -4.38
N ALA A 177 -1.96 -14.74 -4.28
CA ALA A 177 -0.74 -15.46 -3.94
C ALA A 177 -0.82 -16.07 -2.53
N THR A 178 -1.34 -15.34 -1.53
CA THR A 178 -1.58 -15.85 -0.17
C THR A 178 -2.55 -17.03 -0.18
N MET A 179 -3.67 -16.92 -0.90
CA MET A 179 -4.64 -18.01 -1.06
C MET A 179 -4.04 -19.22 -1.80
N THR A 180 -3.15 -18.96 -2.75
CA THR A 180 -2.39 -20.01 -3.44
C THR A 180 -1.53 -20.81 -2.46
N ALA A 181 -0.83 -20.15 -1.53
CA ALA A 181 -0.05 -20.84 -0.50
C ALA A 181 -0.92 -21.80 0.33
N SER A 182 -2.15 -21.38 0.68
CA SER A 182 -3.11 -22.17 1.44
C SER A 182 -3.66 -23.39 0.69
N SER A 183 -3.46 -23.48 -0.64
CA SER A 183 -3.83 -24.66 -1.42
C SER A 183 -3.03 -25.92 -1.02
N ASN A 184 -1.80 -25.71 -0.55
CA ASN A 184 -0.86 -26.78 -0.17
C ASN A 184 -0.71 -27.88 -1.25
N HIS A 185 -0.78 -27.49 -2.54
CA HIS A 185 -0.59 -28.44 -3.64
C HIS A 185 0.85 -28.98 -3.63
N PRO A 186 1.07 -30.31 -3.82
CA PRO A 186 2.42 -30.89 -3.73
C PRO A 186 3.46 -30.31 -4.71
N ALA A 187 3.01 -29.89 -5.89
CA ALA A 187 3.87 -29.23 -6.89
C ALA A 187 4.18 -27.76 -6.56
N LEU A 188 3.43 -27.11 -5.65
CA LEU A 188 3.68 -25.72 -5.26
C LEU A 188 4.86 -25.66 -4.31
N LYS A 189 5.98 -25.08 -4.77
CA LYS A 189 7.24 -25.04 -4.02
C LYS A 189 7.57 -23.66 -3.45
N ALA A 190 7.15 -22.59 -4.13
CA ALA A 190 7.50 -21.22 -3.75
C ALA A 190 6.35 -20.24 -4.02
N VAL A 191 6.12 -19.32 -3.10
CA VAL A 191 5.07 -18.29 -3.20
C VAL A 191 5.62 -16.94 -2.75
N SER A 192 5.35 -15.89 -3.52
CA SER A 192 5.71 -14.52 -3.13
C SER A 192 4.47 -13.61 -3.10
N PRO A 193 3.79 -13.49 -1.94
CA PRO A 193 2.82 -12.42 -1.71
C PRO A 193 3.55 -11.09 -1.56
N GLN A 194 3.23 -10.12 -2.42
CA GLN A 194 3.91 -8.83 -2.48
C GLN A 194 2.88 -7.72 -2.20
N ALA A 195 3.11 -6.90 -1.17
CA ALA A 195 2.13 -5.96 -0.64
C ALA A 195 0.71 -6.55 -0.69
N PRO A 196 0.48 -7.71 -0.06
CA PRO A 196 -0.77 -8.43 -0.19
C PRO A 196 -1.89 -7.75 0.58
N VAL A 197 -3.06 -7.63 -0.03
CA VAL A 197 -4.30 -7.35 0.70
C VAL A 197 -4.55 -8.48 1.69
N THR A 198 -4.74 -8.14 2.97
CA THR A 198 -5.02 -9.13 4.03
C THR A 198 -6.24 -8.78 4.87
N ASP A 199 -6.35 -7.55 5.37
CA ASP A 199 -7.41 -7.11 6.27
C ASP A 199 -7.91 -5.72 5.86
N TRP A 200 -9.06 -5.68 5.24
CA TRP A 200 -9.68 -4.46 4.73
C TRP A 200 -10.28 -3.54 5.81
N PHE A 201 -10.32 -3.96 7.07
CA PHE A 201 -10.83 -3.13 8.15
C PHE A 201 -9.73 -2.48 9.01
N ARG A 202 -8.59 -3.18 9.17
CA ARG A 202 -7.52 -2.72 10.06
C ARG A 202 -6.40 -1.96 9.36
N GLY A 203 -6.14 -2.23 8.05
CA GLY A 203 -5.00 -1.55 7.48
C GLY A 203 -4.74 -1.66 5.99
N ASP A 204 -5.53 -2.43 5.23
CA ASP A 204 -5.34 -2.53 3.79
C ASP A 204 -6.50 -1.88 3.04
N ASP A 205 -6.22 -1.16 1.95
CA ASP A 205 -7.13 -0.61 0.94
C ASP A 205 -8.37 0.16 1.44
N ARG A 206 -9.22 -0.42 2.31
CA ARG A 206 -10.57 0.10 2.58
C ARG A 206 -10.69 0.88 3.88
N HIS A 207 -9.98 0.46 4.91
CA HIS A 207 -9.92 1.18 6.19
C HIS A 207 -8.52 1.10 6.77
N HIS A 208 -8.14 2.14 7.50
CA HIS A 208 -6.99 2.15 8.39
C HIS A 208 -7.49 2.32 9.82
N ASN A 209 -7.29 1.31 10.66
CA ASN A 209 -7.74 1.28 12.05
C ASN A 209 -9.22 1.71 12.21
N GLY A 210 -10.10 1.18 11.33
CA GLY A 210 -11.53 1.47 11.30
C GLY A 210 -11.94 2.81 10.69
N ALA A 211 -11.00 3.63 10.24
CA ALA A 211 -11.28 4.86 9.49
C ALA A 211 -11.27 4.57 7.97
N PHE A 212 -12.26 5.05 7.26
CA PHE A 212 -12.47 4.71 5.85
C PHE A 212 -11.48 5.43 4.93
N THR A 213 -10.84 4.69 4.03
CA THR A 213 -9.92 5.24 3.01
C THR A 213 -10.72 5.82 1.85
N LEU A 214 -11.15 7.06 1.98
CA LEU A 214 -12.10 7.70 1.08
C LEU A 214 -11.58 7.78 -0.36
N LEU A 215 -10.38 8.32 -0.54
CA LEU A 215 -9.84 8.58 -1.87
C LEU A 215 -9.44 7.28 -2.59
N GLN A 216 -8.86 6.32 -1.85
CA GLN A 216 -8.50 5.01 -2.39
C GLN A 216 -9.74 4.22 -2.80
N THR A 217 -10.71 4.09 -1.91
CA THR A 217 -11.90 3.29 -2.16
C THR A 217 -12.73 3.85 -3.32
N THR A 218 -12.99 5.16 -3.37
CA THR A 218 -13.73 5.79 -4.46
C THR A 218 -13.01 5.68 -5.82
N ASN A 219 -11.68 5.64 -5.83
CA ASN A 219 -10.92 5.37 -7.06
C ASN A 219 -11.13 3.94 -7.57
N PHE A 220 -11.29 2.96 -6.68
CA PHE A 220 -11.49 1.56 -7.04
C PHE A 220 -12.96 1.15 -7.22
N LEU A 221 -13.92 1.92 -6.71
CA LEU A 221 -15.34 1.72 -7.01
C LEU A 221 -15.66 2.34 -8.40
N PRO A 222 -16.31 1.70 -9.33
CA PRO A 222 -16.69 0.29 -9.44
C PRO A 222 -15.69 -0.57 -10.24
N ARG A 223 -14.40 -0.23 -10.25
CA ARG A 223 -13.39 -0.94 -11.08
C ARG A 223 -13.38 -2.44 -10.85
N LEU A 224 -13.61 -2.86 -9.61
CA LEU A 224 -13.63 -4.27 -9.22
C LEU A 224 -15.05 -4.83 -9.08
N GLU A 225 -16.05 -4.10 -9.56
CA GLU A 225 -17.42 -4.61 -9.65
C GLU A 225 -17.66 -5.28 -11.00
N GLY A 226 -18.57 -6.26 -11.02
CA GLY A 226 -18.91 -6.99 -12.23
C GLY A 226 -17.77 -7.79 -12.86
N ARG A 227 -17.94 -8.16 -14.12
CA ARG A 227 -17.00 -9.04 -14.84
C ARG A 227 -15.77 -8.31 -15.37
N HIS A 228 -15.90 -7.07 -15.79
CA HIS A 228 -14.83 -6.26 -16.40
C HIS A 228 -14.52 -5.04 -15.55
N MET A 229 -13.30 -4.52 -15.66
CA MET A 229 -12.92 -3.31 -14.97
C MET A 229 -13.71 -2.09 -15.47
N GLY A 230 -14.43 -1.44 -14.56
CA GLY A 230 -15.11 -0.17 -14.80
C GLY A 230 -14.20 1.05 -14.58
N LYS A 231 -14.79 2.25 -14.70
CA LYS A 231 -14.14 3.51 -14.32
C LYS A 231 -14.42 3.80 -12.84
N GLY A 232 -13.42 4.27 -12.10
CA GLY A 232 -13.61 4.66 -10.70
C GLY A 232 -14.55 5.87 -10.54
N VAL A 233 -15.28 5.91 -9.42
CA VAL A 233 -16.20 7.00 -9.09
C VAL A 233 -15.46 8.32 -8.84
N MET A 234 -14.23 8.26 -8.35
CA MET A 234 -13.40 9.44 -8.09
C MET A 234 -13.33 10.40 -9.29
N ASN A 235 -13.27 9.88 -10.52
CA ASN A 235 -13.25 10.71 -11.73
C ASN A 235 -14.55 11.49 -11.99
N GLN A 236 -15.67 11.09 -11.33
CA GLN A 236 -16.94 11.82 -11.39
C GLN A 236 -17.00 12.92 -10.32
N ILE A 237 -16.29 12.74 -9.20
CA ILE A 237 -16.24 13.69 -8.09
C ILE A 237 -15.27 14.82 -8.42
N VAL A 238 -14.03 14.48 -8.84
CA VAL A 238 -12.94 15.45 -8.95
C VAL A 238 -13.05 16.25 -10.25
N LYS A 239 -13.21 17.57 -10.11
CA LYS A 239 -13.28 18.57 -11.19
C LYS A 239 -12.20 19.64 -11.04
N ASN A 240 -11.88 20.04 -9.83
CA ASN A 240 -10.89 21.07 -9.49
C ASN A 240 -9.66 20.45 -8.82
N ASP A 241 -9.83 19.99 -7.60
CA ASP A 241 -8.83 19.23 -6.83
C ASP A 241 -9.52 18.29 -5.83
N VAL A 242 -8.79 17.27 -5.40
CA VAL A 242 -9.38 16.22 -4.55
C VAL A 242 -9.83 16.76 -3.19
N TYR A 243 -9.11 17.74 -2.60
CA TYR A 243 -9.48 18.28 -1.29
C TYR A 243 -10.80 19.06 -1.36
N THR A 244 -10.88 20.01 -2.28
CA THR A 244 -12.04 20.91 -2.43
C THR A 244 -13.29 20.13 -2.86
N ASP A 245 -13.15 19.23 -3.84
CA ASP A 245 -14.28 18.51 -4.40
C ASP A 245 -14.83 17.45 -3.45
N PHE A 246 -13.96 16.73 -2.72
CA PHE A 246 -14.40 15.81 -1.67
C PHE A 246 -14.96 16.50 -0.43
N LEU A 247 -14.47 17.70 -0.11
CA LEU A 247 -15.06 18.51 0.96
C LEU A 247 -16.49 18.95 0.59
N ALA A 248 -16.69 19.38 -0.65
CA ALA A 248 -17.99 19.77 -1.20
C ALA A 248 -18.95 18.59 -1.33
N LEU A 249 -18.45 17.37 -1.56
CA LEU A 249 -19.25 16.13 -1.59
C LEU A 249 -19.99 15.90 -0.26
N GLY A 250 -19.40 16.29 0.87
CA GLY A 250 -20.04 16.25 2.18
C GLY A 250 -19.93 14.88 2.87
N THR A 251 -20.91 14.00 2.69
CA THR A 251 -20.98 12.68 3.35
C THR A 251 -21.11 11.54 2.35
N PHE A 252 -21.03 10.30 2.83
CA PHE A 252 -21.16 9.10 2.01
C PHE A 252 -22.51 8.95 1.32
N LYS A 253 -23.57 9.55 1.87
CA LYS A 253 -24.87 9.58 1.21
C LYS A 253 -24.79 10.18 -0.20
N ASN A 254 -23.94 11.16 -0.41
CA ASN A 254 -23.75 11.78 -1.73
C ASN A 254 -22.88 10.91 -2.67
N VAL A 255 -22.12 9.95 -2.13
CA VAL A 255 -21.47 8.90 -2.93
C VAL A 255 -22.51 7.93 -3.50
N ASP A 256 -23.59 7.62 -2.77
CA ASP A 256 -24.68 6.74 -3.26
C ASP A 256 -25.25 7.22 -4.59
N ASP A 257 -25.39 8.54 -4.76
CA ASP A 257 -25.89 9.12 -6.00
C ASP A 257 -24.97 8.91 -7.21
N LEU A 258 -23.67 8.74 -6.97
CA LEU A 258 -22.65 8.51 -8.00
C LEU A 258 -22.50 7.02 -8.32
N VAL A 259 -22.87 6.17 -7.37
CA VAL A 259 -22.74 4.70 -7.41
C VAL A 259 -24.08 4.03 -7.73
N ARG A 260 -24.98 4.69 -8.46
CA ARG A 260 -26.39 4.26 -8.71
C ARG A 260 -26.57 2.93 -9.46
N ASP A 261 -25.50 2.30 -9.91
CA ASP A 261 -25.61 0.97 -10.52
C ASP A 261 -25.87 -0.09 -9.44
N THR A 262 -27.02 -0.73 -9.50
CA THR A 262 -27.51 -1.75 -8.55
C THR A 262 -26.61 -2.99 -8.45
N THR A 263 -25.56 -3.11 -9.26
CA THR A 263 -24.59 -4.19 -9.25
C THR A 263 -23.41 -3.96 -8.29
N GLN A 264 -23.33 -2.82 -7.60
CA GLN A 264 -22.20 -2.45 -6.76
C GLN A 264 -22.31 -3.07 -5.37
N THR A 265 -21.94 -4.34 -5.30
CA THR A 265 -22.02 -5.11 -4.06
C THR A 265 -21.04 -4.62 -3.01
N LEU A 266 -19.79 -4.28 -3.39
CA LEU A 266 -18.78 -3.84 -2.44
C LEU A 266 -19.16 -2.56 -1.69
N TRP A 267 -19.72 -1.55 -2.37
CA TRP A 267 -20.15 -0.33 -1.71
C TRP A 267 -21.29 -0.58 -0.72
N ASN A 268 -22.24 -1.43 -1.12
CA ASN A 268 -23.34 -1.82 -0.23
C ASN A 268 -22.83 -2.67 0.94
N ASP A 269 -21.88 -3.57 0.71
CA ASP A 269 -21.25 -4.36 1.77
C ASP A 269 -20.53 -3.45 2.79
N ILE A 270 -19.77 -2.44 2.34
CA ILE A 270 -19.10 -1.48 3.23
C ILE A 270 -20.12 -0.73 4.10
N LYS A 271 -21.21 -0.23 3.51
CA LYS A 271 -22.25 0.51 4.26
C LYS A 271 -23.01 -0.37 5.24
N ASN A 272 -23.27 -1.62 4.87
CA ASN A 272 -24.00 -2.56 5.72
C ASN A 272 -23.15 -3.15 6.86
N HIS A 273 -21.82 -2.99 6.77
CA HIS A 273 -20.86 -3.48 7.74
C HIS A 273 -19.96 -2.35 8.27
N PRO A 274 -20.53 -1.32 8.94
CA PRO A 274 -19.79 -0.13 9.37
C PRO A 274 -18.79 -0.40 10.50
N ASP A 275 -18.97 -1.50 11.24
CA ASP A 275 -18.13 -1.97 12.33
C ASP A 275 -17.44 -3.31 11.99
N PHE A 276 -16.47 -3.72 12.80
CA PHE A 276 -15.70 -4.95 12.59
C PHE A 276 -16.49 -6.19 12.98
N ASP A 277 -17.36 -6.62 12.10
CA ASP A 277 -18.21 -7.80 12.24
C ASP A 277 -17.64 -9.05 11.52
N ASP A 278 -18.46 -10.11 11.43
CA ASP A 278 -18.05 -11.36 10.80
C ASP A 278 -17.79 -11.21 9.30
N PHE A 279 -18.39 -10.24 8.62
CA PHE A 279 -18.11 -9.95 7.22
C PHE A 279 -16.63 -9.62 6.99
N TRP A 280 -16.05 -8.76 7.83
CA TRP A 280 -14.64 -8.38 7.76
C TRP A 280 -13.71 -9.49 8.28
N LYS A 281 -14.09 -10.14 9.39
CA LYS A 281 -13.30 -11.21 10.01
C LYS A 281 -13.09 -12.42 9.08
N GLU A 282 -14.11 -12.78 8.33
CA GLU A 282 -14.01 -13.89 7.37
C GLU A 282 -13.13 -13.57 6.17
N ARG A 283 -12.98 -12.30 5.83
CA ARG A 283 -12.15 -11.80 4.73
C ARG A 283 -10.70 -11.53 5.12
N ASP A 284 -10.33 -11.73 6.37
CA ASP A 284 -8.94 -11.62 6.81
C ASP A 284 -8.12 -12.82 6.30
N ALA A 285 -7.30 -12.56 5.26
CA ALA A 285 -6.49 -13.58 4.61
C ALA A 285 -5.45 -14.22 5.55
N ARG A 286 -5.04 -13.52 6.62
CA ARG A 286 -4.08 -14.02 7.62
C ARG A 286 -4.61 -15.22 8.39
N THR A 287 -5.93 -15.36 8.49
CA THR A 287 -6.56 -16.51 9.18
C THR A 287 -6.45 -17.82 8.40
N SER A 288 -5.83 -17.82 7.23
CA SER A 288 -5.68 -18.96 6.33
C SER A 288 -4.26 -19.57 6.30
N CYS A 289 -3.34 -19.04 7.10
CA CYS A 289 -1.91 -19.32 7.00
C CYS A 289 -1.42 -20.53 7.82
N TYR A 290 -2.28 -21.52 8.05
CA TYR A 290 -1.93 -22.69 8.85
C TYR A 290 -1.23 -23.79 8.05
N ASN A 291 -0.13 -24.32 8.59
CA ASN A 291 0.60 -25.47 8.05
C ASN A 291 0.96 -25.32 6.55
N LEU A 292 1.37 -24.15 6.15
CA LEU A 292 1.81 -23.88 4.79
C LEU A 292 3.03 -24.73 4.44
N LYS A 293 3.04 -25.31 3.24
CA LYS A 293 4.11 -26.20 2.77
C LYS A 293 5.11 -25.54 1.83
N PRO A 294 4.69 -24.61 0.92
CA PRO A 294 5.64 -23.93 0.04
C PRO A 294 6.53 -22.97 0.83
N ALA A 295 7.74 -22.67 0.30
CA ALA A 295 8.54 -21.56 0.77
C ALA A 295 7.83 -20.23 0.46
N ILE A 296 7.87 -19.27 1.38
CA ILE A 296 7.16 -17.99 1.26
C ILE A 296 8.14 -16.82 1.32
N LEU A 297 8.07 -15.93 0.32
CA LEU A 297 8.77 -14.63 0.31
C LEU A 297 7.75 -13.50 0.35
N VAL A 298 7.53 -12.92 1.52
CA VAL A 298 6.69 -11.72 1.68
C VAL A 298 7.50 -10.48 1.33
N VAL A 299 6.89 -9.60 0.51
CA VAL A 299 7.55 -8.36 0.04
C VAL A 299 6.66 -7.16 0.35
N GLY A 300 7.25 -6.04 0.74
CA GLY A 300 6.53 -4.79 0.96
C GLY A 300 7.39 -3.54 0.75
N GLY A 301 6.74 -2.40 0.73
CA GLY A 301 7.35 -1.08 0.61
C GLY A 301 7.22 -0.27 1.89
N LEU A 302 8.30 0.36 2.35
CA LEU A 302 8.26 1.24 3.54
C LEU A 302 7.39 2.49 3.30
N TYR A 303 7.24 2.93 2.06
CA TYR A 303 6.40 4.06 1.65
C TYR A 303 5.16 3.60 0.86
N ASP A 304 4.76 2.33 1.04
CA ASP A 304 3.52 1.84 0.48
C ASP A 304 2.33 2.45 1.22
N SER A 305 1.47 3.14 0.48
CA SER A 305 0.29 3.84 1.00
C SER A 305 -1.00 3.04 0.85
N GLU A 306 -0.91 1.77 0.44
CA GLU A 306 -2.06 0.90 0.17
C GLU A 306 -2.05 -0.33 1.08
N ASP A 307 -1.04 -1.20 0.92
CA ASP A 307 -1.01 -2.51 1.57
C ASP A 307 0.29 -2.76 2.38
N CYS A 308 0.84 -1.70 2.99
CA CYS A 308 1.99 -1.82 3.90
C CYS A 308 1.66 -2.70 5.12
N TYR A 309 0.45 -2.55 5.66
CA TYR A 309 -0.07 -3.34 6.78
C TYR A 309 -0.08 -4.83 6.45
N GLY A 310 -0.62 -5.19 5.27
CA GLY A 310 -0.77 -6.58 4.85
C GLY A 310 0.54 -7.32 4.80
N ALA A 311 1.59 -6.72 4.23
CA ALA A 311 2.90 -7.36 4.13
C ALA A 311 3.52 -7.65 5.51
N TRP A 312 3.54 -6.68 6.43
CA TRP A 312 4.06 -6.89 7.78
C TRP A 312 3.28 -7.95 8.56
N ASN A 313 1.95 -7.86 8.52
CA ASN A 313 1.11 -8.70 9.36
C ASN A 313 0.89 -10.09 8.78
N LEU A 314 0.99 -10.26 7.45
CA LEU A 314 1.04 -11.58 6.84
C LEU A 314 2.30 -12.35 7.25
N TYR A 315 3.47 -11.70 7.22
CA TYR A 315 4.71 -12.33 7.70
C TYR A 315 4.58 -12.80 9.16
N LYS A 316 4.05 -11.94 10.05
CA LYS A 316 3.84 -12.27 11.47
C LYS A 316 2.86 -13.45 11.63
N ALA A 317 1.76 -13.44 10.89
CA ALA A 317 0.76 -14.51 10.92
C ALA A 317 1.31 -15.85 10.42
N ILE A 318 2.09 -15.86 9.34
CA ILE A 318 2.72 -17.08 8.84
C ILE A 318 3.76 -17.60 9.85
N LYS A 319 4.58 -16.73 10.43
CA LYS A 319 5.57 -17.08 11.45
C LYS A 319 4.93 -17.81 12.63
N GLU A 320 3.75 -17.36 13.06
CA GLU A 320 3.00 -17.94 14.16
C GLU A 320 2.28 -19.25 13.77
N GLN A 321 1.56 -19.25 12.63
CA GLN A 321 0.65 -20.34 12.23
C GLN A 321 1.37 -21.45 11.45
N SER A 322 2.54 -21.19 10.92
CA SER A 322 3.33 -22.11 10.09
C SER A 322 4.83 -22.03 10.43
N PRO A 323 5.23 -22.35 11.67
CA PRO A 323 6.61 -22.13 12.14
C PRO A 323 7.66 -22.95 11.38
N ASP A 324 7.25 -24.08 10.76
CA ASP A 324 8.15 -24.95 9.98
C ASP A 324 8.32 -24.50 8.51
N THR A 325 7.62 -23.44 8.09
CA THR A 325 7.70 -22.92 6.72
C THR A 325 9.00 -22.17 6.49
N ASP A 326 9.62 -22.36 5.32
CA ASP A 326 10.73 -21.52 4.85
C ASP A 326 10.20 -20.12 4.54
N LEU A 327 10.17 -19.27 5.57
CA LEU A 327 9.59 -17.93 5.52
C LEU A 327 10.68 -16.87 5.37
N TYR A 328 10.49 -15.99 4.38
CA TYR A 328 11.38 -14.86 4.06
C TYR A 328 10.59 -13.56 4.00
N LEU A 329 11.26 -12.46 4.32
CA LEU A 329 10.70 -11.10 4.31
C LEU A 329 11.64 -10.12 3.62
N THR A 330 11.10 -9.26 2.78
CA THR A 330 11.86 -8.16 2.18
C THR A 330 11.05 -6.87 2.17
N PHE A 331 11.65 -5.79 2.67
CA PHE A 331 11.10 -4.44 2.55
C PHE A 331 12.15 -3.48 2.00
N GLY A 332 11.76 -2.70 1.00
CA GLY A 332 12.58 -1.62 0.46
C GLY A 332 11.92 -0.25 0.60
N PRO A 333 12.59 0.82 0.20
CA PRO A 333 12.09 2.19 0.32
C PRO A 333 11.12 2.52 -0.82
N TRP A 334 10.14 1.64 -1.02
CA TRP A 334 9.27 1.61 -2.18
C TRP A 334 7.87 2.13 -1.88
N TRP A 335 7.27 2.82 -2.86
CA TRP A 335 5.83 2.95 -2.97
C TRP A 335 5.23 1.65 -3.54
N HIS A 336 3.92 1.52 -3.53
CA HIS A 336 3.17 0.32 -3.92
C HIS A 336 3.58 -0.22 -5.31
N GLY A 337 4.30 -1.35 -5.35
CA GLY A 337 4.79 -1.98 -6.58
C GLY A 337 6.12 -1.44 -7.14
N ALA A 338 6.79 -0.46 -6.49
CA ALA A 338 8.01 0.14 -7.03
C ALA A 338 9.20 -0.82 -7.16
N TRP A 339 9.19 -1.93 -6.47
CA TRP A 339 10.20 -2.99 -6.62
C TRP A 339 10.21 -3.65 -7.99
N THR A 340 9.17 -3.46 -8.81
CA THR A 340 9.12 -3.89 -10.22
C THR A 340 9.69 -2.85 -11.18
N VAL A 341 9.95 -1.63 -10.74
CA VAL A 341 10.52 -0.54 -11.54
C VAL A 341 12.04 -0.62 -11.50
N ARG A 342 12.64 -1.27 -12.50
CA ARG A 342 14.11 -1.41 -12.55
C ARG A 342 14.79 -0.03 -12.57
N GLY A 343 15.78 0.14 -11.70
CA GLY A 343 16.50 1.42 -11.57
C GLY A 343 15.94 2.37 -10.53
N PHE A 344 15.01 1.93 -9.67
CA PHE A 344 14.44 2.76 -8.61
C PHE A 344 15.51 3.14 -7.57
N GLN A 345 15.87 4.43 -7.52
CA GLN A 345 16.92 5.01 -6.67
C GLN A 345 16.45 6.20 -5.83
N GLY A 346 15.19 6.60 -5.95
CA GLY A 346 14.63 7.75 -5.23
C GLY A 346 13.13 7.81 -5.31
N PHE A 347 12.52 8.56 -4.38
CA PHE A 347 11.08 8.77 -4.33
C PHE A 347 10.78 10.19 -3.80
N GLY A 348 9.96 10.96 -4.54
CA GLY A 348 9.75 12.37 -4.24
C GLY A 348 11.08 13.13 -4.18
N ASN A 349 11.37 13.74 -3.04
CA ASN A 349 12.63 14.46 -2.79
C ASN A 349 13.72 13.57 -2.14
N LEU A 350 13.50 12.27 -2.01
CA LEU A 350 14.47 11.36 -1.38
C LEU A 350 15.31 10.62 -2.41
N TYR A 351 16.61 10.52 -2.16
CA TYR A 351 17.55 9.78 -2.97
C TYR A 351 18.22 8.67 -2.13
N PHE A 352 18.15 7.43 -2.60
CA PHE A 352 18.62 6.24 -1.87
C PHE A 352 20.01 5.75 -2.29
N GLY A 353 20.67 6.44 -3.20
CA GLY A 353 22.08 6.18 -3.58
C GLY A 353 22.31 5.03 -4.55
N LYS A 354 21.43 4.03 -4.59
CA LYS A 354 21.57 2.82 -5.42
C LYS A 354 20.20 2.31 -5.90
N SER A 355 20.20 1.47 -6.95
CA SER A 355 18.98 0.84 -7.44
C SER A 355 18.53 -0.24 -6.46
N THR A 356 17.54 0.09 -5.63
CA THR A 356 16.99 -0.82 -4.61
C THR A 356 16.14 -1.92 -5.24
N SER A 357 15.43 -1.62 -6.31
CA SER A 357 14.60 -2.60 -7.03
C SER A 357 15.42 -3.61 -7.84
N ALA A 358 16.51 -3.17 -8.48
CA ALA A 358 17.40 -4.09 -9.18
C ALA A 358 18.09 -5.06 -8.19
N TYR A 359 18.51 -4.56 -7.02
CA TYR A 359 19.03 -5.42 -5.96
C TYR A 359 18.02 -6.49 -5.54
N TYR A 360 16.77 -6.08 -5.29
CA TYR A 360 15.70 -7.02 -4.95
C TYR A 360 15.49 -8.08 -6.03
N MET A 361 15.25 -7.66 -7.27
CA MET A 361 14.95 -8.59 -8.37
C MET A 361 16.10 -9.57 -8.65
N ASP A 362 17.35 -9.09 -8.62
CA ASP A 362 18.51 -9.87 -9.06
C ASP A 362 19.20 -10.63 -7.90
N LYS A 363 19.07 -10.18 -6.65
CA LYS A 363 19.76 -10.75 -5.48
C LYS A 363 18.85 -11.42 -4.46
N ILE A 364 17.54 -11.18 -4.52
CA ILE A 364 16.59 -11.73 -3.56
C ILE A 364 15.51 -12.57 -4.27
N GLU A 365 14.67 -11.95 -5.10
CA GLU A 365 13.50 -12.61 -5.68
C GLU A 365 13.87 -13.74 -6.64
N TYR A 366 14.71 -13.44 -7.66
CA TYR A 366 15.09 -14.46 -8.63
C TYR A 366 15.90 -15.61 -8.00
N PRO A 367 16.91 -15.39 -7.11
CA PRO A 367 17.58 -16.48 -6.40
C PRO A 367 16.64 -17.33 -5.54
N PHE A 368 15.62 -16.73 -4.90
CA PHE A 368 14.58 -17.46 -4.16
C PHE A 368 13.82 -18.44 -5.06
N PHE A 369 13.22 -17.96 -6.15
CA PHE A 369 12.48 -18.83 -7.06
C PHE A 369 13.40 -19.85 -7.75
N ARG A 370 14.60 -19.47 -8.14
CA ARG A 370 15.55 -20.37 -8.77
C ARG A 370 15.93 -21.56 -7.89
N TYR A 371 16.17 -21.31 -6.61
CA TYR A 371 16.48 -22.38 -5.67
C TYR A 371 15.30 -23.37 -5.51
N PHE A 372 14.12 -22.85 -5.22
CA PHE A 372 12.97 -23.71 -4.92
C PHE A 372 12.34 -24.35 -6.17
N LEU A 373 12.47 -23.75 -7.35
CA LEU A 373 11.82 -24.24 -8.57
C LEU A 373 12.76 -24.99 -9.51
N GLU A 374 14.05 -24.62 -9.56
CA GLU A 374 15.03 -25.30 -10.40
C GLU A 374 15.96 -26.24 -9.61
N GLY A 375 16.03 -26.14 -8.28
CA GLY A 375 17.02 -26.81 -7.46
C GLY A 375 18.44 -26.30 -7.71
N LYS A 376 18.60 -25.05 -8.17
CA LYS A 376 19.88 -24.46 -8.56
C LYS A 376 20.22 -23.23 -7.72
N GLY A 377 21.51 -22.99 -7.52
CA GLY A 377 22.00 -21.92 -6.66
C GLY A 377 22.01 -22.33 -5.19
N GLU A 378 22.24 -21.37 -4.31
CA GLU A 378 22.25 -21.58 -2.87
C GLU A 378 20.87 -21.27 -2.27
N LYS A 379 20.49 -22.01 -1.22
CA LYS A 379 19.31 -21.67 -0.43
C LYS A 379 19.48 -20.24 0.13
N PRO A 380 18.47 -19.35 0.02
CA PRO A 380 18.59 -18.00 0.55
C PRO A 380 19.02 -18.02 2.02
N LYS A 381 20.17 -17.44 2.31
CA LYS A 381 20.84 -17.53 3.61
C LYS A 381 20.15 -16.65 4.67
N HIS A 382 19.72 -15.46 4.26
CA HIS A 382 19.10 -14.49 5.15
C HIS A 382 17.58 -14.56 5.02
N LYS A 383 16.91 -14.75 6.16
CA LYS A 383 15.43 -14.83 6.21
C LYS A 383 14.77 -13.46 6.02
N VAL A 384 15.43 -12.39 6.44
CA VAL A 384 14.89 -11.02 6.41
C VAL A 384 15.90 -10.08 5.77
N ASN A 385 15.46 -9.33 4.75
CA ASN A 385 16.25 -8.32 4.03
C ASN A 385 15.47 -7.00 4.05
N ILE A 386 15.93 -6.02 4.79
CA ILE A 386 15.23 -4.74 4.92
C ILE A 386 16.17 -3.57 4.63
N PHE A 387 15.67 -2.63 3.83
CA PHE A 387 16.36 -1.38 3.57
C PHE A 387 16.10 -0.40 4.71
N HIS A 388 17.15 0.04 5.39
CA HIS A 388 17.06 1.10 6.39
C HIS A 388 17.18 2.46 5.72
N THR A 389 16.09 3.22 5.75
CA THR A 389 16.08 4.60 5.28
C THR A 389 16.86 5.50 6.24
N GLY A 390 17.25 6.69 5.83
CA GLY A 390 18.17 7.57 6.55
C GLY A 390 19.63 7.22 6.26
N GLU A 391 20.13 6.09 6.73
CA GLU A 391 21.47 5.59 6.34
C GLU A 391 21.51 4.98 4.93
N ASN A 392 20.34 4.64 4.35
CA ASN A 392 20.16 4.11 2.99
C ASN A 392 20.95 2.82 2.69
N GLU A 393 20.88 1.85 3.62
CA GLU A 393 21.58 0.57 3.52
C GLU A 393 20.65 -0.63 3.69
N TRP A 394 20.93 -1.70 2.92
CA TRP A 394 20.32 -3.00 3.13
C TRP A 394 20.90 -3.68 4.36
N LYS A 395 20.02 -4.10 5.28
CA LYS A 395 20.40 -4.94 6.43
C LYS A 395 19.70 -6.28 6.37
N THR A 396 20.37 -7.30 6.89
CA THR A 396 19.87 -8.66 6.94
C THR A 396 19.72 -9.13 8.37
N TYR A 397 18.63 -9.87 8.63
CA TYR A 397 18.29 -10.38 9.94
C TYR A 397 17.83 -11.83 9.85
N ASN A 398 17.86 -12.55 10.96
CA ASN A 398 17.34 -13.91 11.05
C ASN A 398 15.81 -13.91 11.17
N GLU A 399 15.25 -12.88 11.79
CA GLU A 399 13.81 -12.71 12.01
C GLU A 399 13.43 -11.23 12.15
N TRP A 400 12.13 -10.97 12.07
CA TRP A 400 11.53 -9.66 12.32
C TRP A 400 10.30 -9.78 13.25
N PRO A 401 10.03 -8.82 14.16
CA PRO A 401 10.91 -7.69 14.54
C PRO A 401 12.26 -8.15 15.06
N VAL A 402 13.25 -7.25 15.02
CA VAL A 402 14.62 -7.58 15.44
C VAL A 402 14.70 -7.80 16.93
N GLN A 403 15.20 -8.94 17.40
CA GLN A 403 15.25 -9.29 18.84
C GLN A 403 16.04 -8.30 19.70
N LYS A 404 16.98 -7.56 19.10
CA LYS A 404 17.79 -6.55 19.80
C LYS A 404 17.10 -5.19 19.97
N THR A 405 15.82 -5.06 19.63
CA THR A 405 15.08 -3.83 19.84
C THR A 405 14.57 -3.74 21.27
N ALA A 406 14.59 -2.51 21.82
CA ALA A 406 13.93 -2.19 23.08
C ALA A 406 12.80 -1.20 22.80
N GLY A 407 11.60 -1.48 23.29
CA GLY A 407 10.53 -0.50 23.35
C GLY A 407 10.95 0.67 24.26
N THR A 408 11.39 1.76 23.65
CA THR A 408 11.85 2.95 24.38
C THR A 408 10.77 4.02 24.36
N PRO A 409 10.20 4.40 25.51
CA PRO A 409 9.18 5.44 25.57
C PRO A 409 9.78 6.83 25.32
N TYR A 410 9.12 7.59 24.45
CA TYR A 410 9.37 8.99 24.20
C TYR A 410 8.13 9.79 24.58
N TYR A 411 8.22 10.49 25.71
CA TYR A 411 7.14 11.30 26.27
C TYR A 411 7.10 12.68 25.64
N ILE A 412 5.90 13.21 25.45
CA ILE A 412 5.68 14.59 25.04
C ILE A 412 5.58 15.50 26.28
N HIS A 413 6.01 16.75 26.16
CA HIS A 413 6.09 17.71 27.28
C HIS A 413 5.44 19.05 26.96
N LYS A 414 5.06 19.80 28.00
CA LYS A 414 4.38 21.10 27.93
C LYS A 414 5.12 22.14 27.07
N ASN A 415 6.45 22.11 27.05
CA ASN A 415 7.27 23.03 26.27
C ASN A 415 7.42 22.66 24.80
N GLY A 416 6.68 21.65 24.30
CA GLY A 416 6.80 21.14 22.94
C GLY A 416 7.99 20.21 22.73
N SER A 417 8.67 19.78 23.78
CA SER A 417 9.78 18.84 23.67
C SER A 417 9.34 17.38 23.74
N VAL A 418 10.23 16.49 23.29
CA VAL A 418 10.12 15.04 23.39
C VAL A 418 11.35 14.50 24.10
N SER A 419 11.18 13.65 25.09
CA SER A 419 12.28 12.99 25.78
C SER A 419 11.91 11.61 26.32
N THR A 420 12.89 10.84 26.77
CA THR A 420 12.68 9.54 27.42
C THR A 420 12.30 9.65 28.92
N GLN A 421 12.29 10.85 29.47
CA GLN A 421 11.89 11.11 30.86
C GLN A 421 10.39 11.37 30.91
N ALA A 422 9.70 10.77 31.87
CA ALA A 422 8.28 11.03 32.07
C ALA A 422 8.05 12.46 32.60
N PRO A 423 6.94 13.13 32.20
CA PRO A 423 6.61 14.47 32.71
C PRO A 423 6.29 14.44 34.22
N ALA A 424 6.69 15.51 34.92
CA ALA A 424 6.50 15.67 36.34
C ALA A 424 5.37 16.64 36.73
N GLU A 425 4.81 17.36 35.74
CA GLU A 425 3.74 18.33 35.93
C GLU A 425 2.46 17.66 36.43
N GLN A 426 1.74 18.31 37.34
CA GLN A 426 0.50 17.79 37.95
C GLN A 426 -0.70 18.02 37.05
N GLU A 427 -0.76 19.16 36.36
CA GLU A 427 -1.81 19.50 35.39
C GLU A 427 -1.16 20.06 34.12
N SER A 428 -1.18 19.30 33.06
CA SER A 428 -0.55 19.71 31.81
C SER A 428 -1.14 18.98 30.59
N TYR A 429 -1.59 19.75 29.61
CA TYR A 429 -2.08 19.26 28.32
C TYR A 429 -1.81 20.27 27.23
N SER A 430 -1.77 19.81 26.00
CA SER A 430 -1.87 20.61 24.77
C SER A 430 -3.27 20.45 24.20
N GLU A 431 -3.82 21.53 23.66
CA GLU A 431 -5.19 21.57 23.15
C GLU A 431 -5.23 22.09 21.72
N TYR A 432 -6.10 21.51 20.90
CA TYR A 432 -6.42 22.01 19.57
C TYR A 432 -7.90 21.82 19.24
N ILE A 433 -8.37 22.55 18.24
CA ILE A 433 -9.74 22.43 17.71
C ILE A 433 -9.69 21.61 16.41
N SER A 434 -10.30 20.44 16.43
CA SER A 434 -10.57 19.67 15.22
C SER A 434 -11.77 20.27 14.49
N ASP A 435 -11.55 20.84 13.30
CA ASP A 435 -12.57 21.54 12.50
C ASP A 435 -12.87 20.76 11.21
N MET A 436 -14.05 20.13 11.14
CA MET A 436 -14.48 19.32 9.99
C MET A 436 -14.82 20.15 8.75
N SER A 437 -14.91 21.49 8.88
CA SER A 437 -15.04 22.38 7.72
C SER A 437 -13.71 22.65 7.02
N ARG A 438 -12.59 22.40 7.70
CA ARG A 438 -11.21 22.59 7.18
C ARG A 438 -10.26 21.51 7.68
N PRO A 439 -10.56 20.23 7.38
CA PRO A 439 -9.73 19.13 7.86
C PRO A 439 -8.28 19.27 7.38
N VAL A 440 -7.34 18.68 8.11
CA VAL A 440 -5.92 18.71 7.72
C VAL A 440 -5.75 17.94 6.42
N PRO A 441 -5.19 18.57 5.36
CA PRO A 441 -4.98 17.90 4.08
C PRO A 441 -3.90 16.81 4.19
N TYR A 442 -3.94 15.82 3.32
CA TYR A 442 -2.97 14.72 3.30
C TYR A 442 -1.67 15.09 2.57
N THR A 443 -1.70 16.09 1.71
CA THR A 443 -0.56 16.59 0.91
C THR A 443 -0.57 18.10 0.86
N ALA A 444 0.59 18.70 0.61
CA ALA A 444 0.78 20.16 0.55
C ALA A 444 0.16 20.78 -0.70
N ASN A 445 0.15 20.06 -1.81
CA ASN A 445 -0.22 20.62 -3.12
C ASN A 445 -1.61 20.18 -3.58
N PRO A 446 -2.42 21.06 -4.20
CA PRO A 446 -3.63 20.64 -4.88
C PRO A 446 -3.33 19.60 -5.96
N THR A 447 -4.19 18.59 -6.05
CA THR A 447 -4.04 17.50 -7.02
C THR A 447 -5.40 16.98 -7.45
N THR A 448 -5.50 16.47 -8.69
CA THR A 448 -6.72 15.87 -9.24
C THR A 448 -6.75 14.34 -9.12
N TYR A 449 -5.76 13.74 -8.50
CA TYR A 449 -5.63 12.31 -8.29
C TYR A 449 -5.01 12.01 -6.92
N ARG A 450 -5.11 10.76 -6.46
CA ARG A 450 -4.39 10.31 -5.27
C ARG A 450 -2.89 10.20 -5.58
N THR A 451 -2.10 11.08 -4.99
CA THR A 451 -0.65 10.99 -5.09
C THR A 451 -0.14 9.83 -4.23
N LYS A 452 0.99 9.28 -4.58
CA LYS A 452 1.76 8.34 -3.74
C LYS A 452 2.90 9.05 -3.00
N GLU A 453 3.33 10.18 -3.53
CA GLU A 453 4.41 11.02 -3.03
C GLU A 453 4.10 11.62 -1.66
N PHE A 454 2.82 11.70 -1.26
CA PHE A 454 2.42 12.20 0.06
C PHE A 454 3.07 11.45 1.22
N MET A 455 3.45 10.17 1.01
CA MET A 455 4.17 9.37 2.00
C MET A 455 5.56 9.93 2.32
N VAL A 456 6.10 10.75 1.44
CA VAL A 456 7.42 11.38 1.59
C VAL A 456 7.35 12.92 1.47
N ASP A 457 6.16 13.51 1.46
CA ASP A 457 5.98 14.96 1.43
C ASP A 457 6.55 15.63 2.69
N ASP A 458 7.07 16.84 2.50
CA ASP A 458 7.52 17.69 3.59
C ASP A 458 6.36 18.12 4.50
N GLN A 459 6.34 17.65 5.73
CA GLN A 459 5.23 17.87 6.66
C GLN A 459 5.14 19.29 7.24
N ARG A 460 6.01 20.23 6.83
CA ARG A 460 5.95 21.65 7.25
C ARG A 460 4.61 22.32 6.95
N PHE A 461 3.92 21.90 5.88
CA PHE A 461 2.57 22.40 5.56
C PHE A 461 1.55 22.11 6.66
N ALA A 462 1.64 20.93 7.28
CA ALA A 462 0.75 20.53 8.37
C ALA A 462 1.22 21.12 9.72
N THR A 463 2.53 21.10 10.00
CA THR A 463 3.11 21.64 11.24
C THR A 463 2.76 23.12 11.49
N SER A 464 2.57 23.90 10.44
CA SER A 464 2.21 25.34 10.56
C SER A 464 0.74 25.60 10.91
N ARG A 465 -0.10 24.58 10.99
CA ARG A 465 -1.54 24.72 11.25
C ARG A 465 -1.86 24.75 12.75
N PRO A 466 -2.87 25.54 13.19
CA PRO A 466 -3.26 25.61 14.59
C PRO A 466 -4.03 24.38 15.10
N ASP A 467 -4.49 23.49 14.19
CA ASP A 467 -5.18 22.23 14.48
C ASP A 467 -4.24 21.00 14.42
N VAL A 468 -2.92 21.27 14.42
CA VAL A 468 -1.84 20.28 14.47
C VAL A 468 -0.90 20.64 15.59
N ILE A 469 -0.64 19.71 16.50
CA ILE A 469 0.34 19.90 17.58
C ILE A 469 1.59 19.08 17.33
N THR A 470 2.75 19.65 17.66
CA THR A 470 4.05 19.04 17.41
C THR A 470 4.94 19.09 18.65
N PHE A 471 5.71 18.02 18.82
CA PHE A 471 6.69 17.86 19.88
C PHE A 471 7.98 17.34 19.26
N MET A 472 9.15 17.87 19.67
CA MET A 472 10.40 17.56 19.01
C MET A 472 11.56 17.46 19.99
N THR A 473 12.51 16.56 19.70
CA THR A 473 13.77 16.46 20.46
C THR A 473 14.70 17.63 20.15
N GLU A 474 15.72 17.84 20.97
CA GLU A 474 16.92 18.55 20.54
C GLU A 474 17.61 17.79 19.39
N PRO A 475 18.52 18.42 18.63
CA PRO A 475 19.30 17.71 17.61
C PRO A 475 19.99 16.49 18.21
N LEU A 476 19.83 15.35 17.56
CA LEU A 476 20.44 14.11 18.03
C LEU A 476 21.96 14.19 17.91
N CYS A 477 22.67 13.84 18.97
CA CYS A 477 24.13 13.78 18.96
C CYS A 477 24.64 12.52 18.27
N ASP A 478 23.87 11.42 18.37
CA ASP A 478 24.19 10.10 17.82
C ASP A 478 23.08 9.60 16.91
N THR A 479 23.37 8.56 16.12
CA THR A 479 22.35 7.84 15.35
C THR A 479 21.31 7.19 16.26
N LEU A 480 20.03 7.30 15.86
CA LEU A 480 18.91 6.60 16.46
C LEU A 480 18.29 5.68 15.41
N THR A 481 18.50 4.36 15.54
CA THR A 481 17.99 3.37 14.59
C THR A 481 16.73 2.70 15.14
N LEU A 482 15.67 2.72 14.34
CA LEU A 482 14.40 2.06 14.63
C LEU A 482 14.20 0.84 13.74
N ALA A 483 13.74 -0.29 14.31
CA ALA A 483 13.49 -1.53 13.57
C ALA A 483 12.36 -2.34 14.21
N GLY A 484 11.12 -2.10 13.80
CA GLY A 484 9.92 -2.76 14.34
C GLY A 484 8.70 -1.85 14.38
N PRO A 485 7.62 -2.28 15.05
CA PRO A 485 6.40 -1.49 15.20
C PRO A 485 6.60 -0.32 16.17
N ILE A 486 5.87 0.77 15.96
CA ILE A 486 5.80 1.91 16.87
C ILE A 486 4.47 1.83 17.62
N GLU A 487 4.50 1.89 18.95
CA GLU A 487 3.29 1.95 19.76
C GLU A 487 2.96 3.40 20.14
N VAL A 488 1.68 3.73 20.07
CA VAL A 488 1.14 5.05 20.47
C VAL A 488 0.27 4.87 21.70
N GLU A 489 0.57 5.64 22.74
CA GLU A 489 -0.23 5.72 23.96
C GLU A 489 -0.58 7.19 24.22
N LEU A 490 -1.81 7.57 23.87
CA LEU A 490 -2.33 8.91 24.13
C LEU A 490 -3.26 8.90 25.35
N MET A 491 -3.07 9.85 26.22
CA MET A 491 -4.03 10.22 27.26
C MET A 491 -4.76 11.46 26.76
N THR A 492 -6.06 11.33 26.46
CA THR A 492 -6.82 12.39 25.75
C THR A 492 -8.16 12.65 26.41
N ALA A 493 -8.67 13.87 26.27
CA ALA A 493 -10.07 14.18 26.50
C ALA A 493 -10.63 14.95 25.30
N ILE A 494 -11.88 14.68 24.95
CA ILE A 494 -12.56 15.30 23.82
C ILE A 494 -13.86 15.91 24.28
N SER A 495 -14.32 16.98 23.60
CA SER A 495 -15.57 17.67 23.96
C SER A 495 -16.83 17.04 23.38
N SER A 496 -16.72 15.93 22.65
CA SER A 496 -17.82 15.21 22.03
C SER A 496 -17.73 13.70 22.27
N THR A 497 -18.31 12.87 21.41
CA THR A 497 -18.47 11.42 21.68
C THR A 497 -17.66 10.52 20.74
N ASP A 498 -16.98 11.06 19.71
CA ASP A 498 -16.02 10.34 18.88
C ASP A 498 -14.94 11.29 18.33
N ALA A 499 -13.79 10.75 18.01
CA ALA A 499 -12.69 11.48 17.38
C ALA A 499 -11.72 10.53 16.67
N ASP A 500 -11.00 11.03 15.68
CA ASP A 500 -9.87 10.35 15.08
C ASP A 500 -8.55 10.93 15.62
N PHE A 501 -7.54 10.07 15.74
CA PHE A 501 -6.20 10.43 16.21
C PHE A 501 -5.18 9.99 15.16
N MET A 502 -4.58 10.97 14.48
CA MET A 502 -3.48 10.75 13.55
C MET A 502 -2.18 11.11 14.25
N VAL A 503 -1.28 10.15 14.41
CA VAL A 503 0.08 10.36 14.92
C VAL A 503 1.08 10.10 13.81
N LYS A 504 2.01 11.03 13.63
CA LYS A 504 3.14 10.89 12.71
C LYS A 504 4.45 10.96 13.49
N VAL A 505 5.34 10.03 13.17
CA VAL A 505 6.74 10.08 13.59
C VAL A 505 7.54 10.60 12.40
N ILE A 506 8.29 11.68 12.62
CA ILE A 506 8.91 12.48 11.58
C ILE A 506 10.40 12.63 11.86
N ASP A 507 11.21 12.45 10.84
CA ASP A 507 12.63 12.80 10.83
C ASP A 507 12.78 14.24 10.32
N VAL A 508 13.18 15.15 11.20
CA VAL A 508 13.45 16.55 10.84
C VAL A 508 14.92 16.71 10.49
N TYR A 509 15.17 17.07 9.24
CA TYR A 509 16.52 17.26 8.71
C TYR A 509 17.18 18.49 9.33
N PRO A 510 18.53 18.52 9.39
CA PRO A 510 19.25 19.66 9.95
C PRO A 510 19.00 20.95 9.14
N GLU A 511 19.22 22.11 9.79
CA GLU A 511 19.07 23.43 9.15
C GLU A 511 19.99 23.65 7.95
N LYS A 512 21.11 22.91 7.90
CA LYS A 512 22.06 22.92 6.78
C LYS A 512 22.08 21.54 6.14
N PHE A 513 21.35 21.37 5.06
CA PHE A 513 21.36 20.17 4.25
C PHE A 513 21.53 20.52 2.78
N GLU A 514 22.40 19.79 2.09
CA GLU A 514 22.60 19.91 0.65
C GLU A 514 22.56 18.54 -0.02
N TYR A 515 21.87 18.48 -1.16
CA TYR A 515 21.95 17.31 -2.02
C TYR A 515 23.39 17.09 -2.53
N SER A 516 23.80 15.83 -2.57
CA SER A 516 24.97 15.46 -3.37
C SER A 516 24.72 15.79 -4.86
N LYS A 517 25.78 15.97 -5.63
CA LYS A 517 25.68 16.20 -7.09
C LYS A 517 24.91 15.08 -7.77
N THR A 518 25.13 13.83 -7.35
CA THR A 518 24.45 12.65 -7.89
C THR A 518 22.94 12.68 -7.57
N ALA A 519 22.57 12.99 -6.32
CA ALA A 519 21.17 13.11 -5.91
C ALA A 519 20.44 14.18 -6.72
N ARG A 520 21.02 15.38 -6.84
CA ARG A 520 20.46 16.49 -7.61
C ARG A 520 20.27 16.14 -9.09
N SER A 521 21.23 15.44 -9.69
CA SER A 521 21.16 14.99 -11.08
C SER A 521 20.06 13.94 -11.30
N TYR A 522 19.89 13.00 -10.37
CA TYR A 522 18.90 11.94 -10.46
C TYR A 522 17.47 12.47 -10.24
N LEU A 523 17.26 13.20 -9.15
CA LEU A 523 15.94 13.72 -8.76
C LEU A 523 15.48 14.86 -9.67
N LYS A 524 16.41 15.57 -10.33
CA LYS A 524 16.15 16.81 -11.08
C LYS A 524 15.38 17.84 -10.24
N SER A 525 15.72 17.92 -8.95
CA SER A 525 15.05 18.74 -7.94
C SER A 525 16.07 19.59 -7.20
N ASP A 526 15.71 20.83 -6.94
CA ASP A 526 16.40 21.77 -6.06
C ASP A 526 15.53 22.11 -4.83
N TYR A 527 14.68 21.16 -4.40
CA TYR A 527 13.82 21.35 -3.24
C TYR A 527 14.65 21.67 -1.98
N PRO A 528 14.26 22.69 -1.17
CA PRO A 528 15.01 23.08 0.01
C PRO A 528 14.85 22.04 1.14
N MET A 529 15.79 21.10 1.22
CA MET A 529 15.77 20.01 2.21
C MET A 529 16.20 20.44 3.62
N SER A 530 16.73 21.65 3.81
CA SER A 530 17.02 22.17 5.14
C SER A 530 15.75 22.28 5.97
N GLY A 531 15.73 21.62 7.13
CA GLY A 531 14.54 21.53 7.98
C GLY A 531 13.39 20.70 7.39
N TYR A 532 13.66 19.87 6.38
CA TYR A 532 12.66 18.96 5.79
C TYR A 532 12.09 18.03 6.85
N GLN A 533 10.79 17.85 6.85
CA GLN A 533 10.08 17.03 7.82
C GLN A 533 9.59 15.75 7.13
N LEU A 534 10.44 14.72 7.12
CA LEU A 534 10.13 13.44 6.51
C LEU A 534 9.28 12.59 7.45
N MET A 535 8.05 12.29 7.06
CA MET A 535 7.23 11.29 7.75
C MET A 535 7.83 9.90 7.53
N ILE A 536 8.37 9.29 8.60
CA ILE A 536 8.87 7.90 8.53
C ILE A 536 7.75 6.90 8.74
N ARG A 537 6.75 7.27 9.55
CA ARG A 537 5.50 6.53 9.73
C ARG A 537 4.40 7.45 10.29
N GLY A 538 3.20 7.27 9.78
CA GLY A 538 2.01 7.91 10.31
C GLY A 538 0.80 7.03 10.08
N GLU A 539 -0.08 6.91 11.09
CA GLU A 539 -1.34 6.18 10.99
C GLU A 539 -2.43 6.90 11.77
N LEU A 540 -3.63 6.83 11.22
CA LEU A 540 -4.83 7.33 11.85
C LEU A 540 -5.54 6.17 12.58
N PHE A 541 -6.10 6.48 13.75
CA PHE A 541 -6.90 5.55 14.54
C PHE A 541 -8.26 6.16 14.85
N ARG A 542 -9.34 5.46 14.52
CA ARG A 542 -10.72 5.88 14.86
C ARG A 542 -11.03 5.55 16.31
N GLY A 543 -11.15 6.58 17.14
CA GLY A 543 -11.16 6.46 18.60
C GLY A 543 -12.28 5.62 19.21
N ARG A 544 -13.41 5.43 18.50
CA ARG A 544 -14.47 4.50 18.96
C ARG A 544 -13.97 3.07 19.16
N PHE A 545 -12.92 2.66 18.46
CA PHE A 545 -12.36 1.30 18.52
C PHE A 545 -11.26 1.14 19.59
N ARG A 546 -11.03 2.12 20.48
CA ARG A 546 -9.98 2.11 21.51
C ARG A 546 -10.07 0.95 22.53
N LYS A 547 -11.19 0.26 22.59
CA LYS A 547 -11.40 -0.93 23.46
C LYS A 547 -11.47 -2.24 22.64
N GLY A 548 -11.05 -2.20 21.39
CA GLY A 548 -11.08 -3.30 20.44
C GLY A 548 -12.04 -3.03 19.28
N PHE A 549 -11.71 -3.56 18.11
CA PHE A 549 -12.53 -3.37 16.92
C PHE A 549 -13.92 -4.02 17.03
N ASP A 550 -14.03 -5.09 17.81
CA ASP A 550 -15.31 -5.76 18.10
C ASP A 550 -16.22 -5.00 19.07
N ASN A 551 -15.74 -3.92 19.67
CA ASN A 551 -16.44 -3.21 20.74
C ASN A 551 -16.32 -1.70 20.60
N PRO A 552 -16.95 -1.10 19.56
CA PRO A 552 -16.96 0.34 19.39
C PRO A 552 -17.72 1.02 20.54
N LEU A 553 -17.13 2.04 21.15
CA LEU A 553 -17.68 2.73 22.31
C LEU A 553 -17.57 4.26 22.16
N PRO A 554 -18.61 5.03 22.55
CA PRO A 554 -18.52 6.49 22.60
C PRO A 554 -17.51 6.93 23.66
N PHE A 555 -16.91 8.09 23.45
CA PHE A 555 -16.24 8.82 24.53
C PHE A 555 -17.25 9.47 25.45
N LYS A 556 -16.85 9.66 26.72
CA LYS A 556 -17.52 10.59 27.60
C LYS A 556 -16.83 11.95 27.49
N PRO A 557 -17.57 13.01 27.14
CA PRO A 557 -16.98 14.34 26.99
C PRO A 557 -16.18 14.77 28.22
N GLU A 558 -15.02 15.40 27.99
CA GLU A 558 -14.07 15.93 28.97
C GLU A 558 -13.45 14.89 29.94
N GLU A 559 -13.74 13.58 29.79
CA GLU A 559 -13.13 12.52 30.60
C GLU A 559 -11.77 12.12 30.01
N ILE A 560 -10.71 12.08 30.84
CA ILE A 560 -9.39 11.59 30.41
C ILE A 560 -9.51 10.11 30.04
N THR A 561 -9.23 9.80 28.80
CA THR A 561 -9.42 8.48 28.22
C THR A 561 -8.14 8.04 27.48
N PRO A 562 -7.62 6.83 27.73
CA PRO A 562 -6.50 6.29 26.96
C PRO A 562 -6.93 5.88 25.56
N VAL A 563 -6.09 6.22 24.57
CA VAL A 563 -6.20 5.78 23.18
C VAL A 563 -4.84 5.16 22.78
N ASN A 564 -4.83 3.83 22.69
CA ASN A 564 -3.62 3.07 22.42
C ASN A 564 -3.77 2.33 21.09
N TYR A 565 -2.78 2.42 20.23
CA TYR A 565 -2.73 1.71 18.95
C TYR A 565 -1.30 1.59 18.45
N THR A 566 -1.12 0.79 17.41
CA THR A 566 0.21 0.52 16.83
C THR A 566 0.29 1.12 15.43
N LEU A 567 1.34 1.89 15.16
CA LEU A 567 1.75 2.25 13.81
C LEU A 567 2.47 1.05 13.20
N TYR A 568 2.49 0.96 11.87
CA TYR A 568 3.17 -0.15 11.19
C TYR A 568 4.67 -0.12 11.46
N ASP A 569 5.30 -1.27 11.20
CA ASP A 569 6.74 -1.42 11.39
C ASP A 569 7.55 -0.43 10.53
N VAL A 570 8.67 0.00 11.07
CA VAL A 570 9.63 0.91 10.43
C VAL A 570 11.03 0.30 10.41
N ALA A 571 11.82 0.75 9.45
CA ALA A 571 13.26 0.53 9.39
C ALA A 571 13.91 1.85 8.98
N HIS A 572 14.35 2.64 9.97
CA HIS A 572 14.85 3.98 9.75
C HIS A 572 15.97 4.33 10.72
N THR A 573 16.95 5.07 10.26
CA THR A 573 18.03 5.61 11.09
C THR A 573 18.04 7.13 11.02
N PHE A 574 17.67 7.78 12.12
CA PHE A 574 17.94 9.21 12.30
C PHE A 574 19.44 9.43 12.39
N LEU A 575 19.95 10.37 11.63
CA LEU A 575 21.38 10.70 11.61
C LEU A 575 21.71 11.79 12.66
N PRO A 576 22.98 11.93 13.07
CA PRO A 576 23.39 13.03 13.94
C PRO A 576 22.99 14.40 13.36
N GLY A 577 22.51 15.31 14.19
CA GLY A 577 21.98 16.62 13.81
C GLY A 577 20.52 16.63 13.37
N HIS A 578 19.93 15.46 13.07
CA HIS A 578 18.48 15.33 12.85
C HIS A 578 17.72 15.42 14.17
N ARG A 579 16.39 15.60 14.08
CA ARG A 579 15.52 15.62 15.27
C ARG A 579 14.37 14.64 15.07
N LEU A 580 13.97 13.96 16.13
CA LEU A 580 12.72 13.20 16.18
C LEU A 580 11.57 14.15 16.47
N MET A 581 10.54 14.17 15.63
CA MET A 581 9.31 14.93 15.87
C MET A 581 8.11 13.97 15.93
N ILE A 582 7.21 14.25 16.87
CA ILE A 582 5.88 13.64 16.97
C ILE A 582 4.86 14.72 16.58
N GLN A 583 4.03 14.44 15.59
CA GLN A 583 2.95 15.31 15.12
C GLN A 583 1.61 14.63 15.40
N ILE A 584 0.65 15.35 15.99
CA ILE A 584 -0.69 14.83 16.33
C ILE A 584 -1.75 15.75 15.72
N GLN A 585 -2.73 15.16 15.05
CA GLN A 585 -3.87 15.80 14.41
C GLN A 585 -5.09 14.87 14.38
N SER A 586 -6.27 15.36 13.94
CA SER A 586 -7.51 14.56 13.94
C SER A 586 -8.12 14.31 12.57
N SER A 587 -7.38 14.55 11.50
CA SER A 587 -7.82 14.25 10.14
C SER A 587 -6.65 14.10 9.19
N TRP A 588 -6.85 13.38 8.10
CA TRP A 588 -5.88 13.19 7.01
C TRP A 588 -6.64 13.15 5.68
N PHE A 589 -7.23 14.30 5.36
CA PHE A 589 -8.26 14.42 4.33
C PHE A 589 -7.69 14.73 2.95
N PRO A 590 -8.25 14.19 1.86
CA PRO A 590 -9.29 13.19 1.78
C PRO A 590 -8.78 11.74 1.62
N ILE A 591 -7.54 11.43 1.98
CA ILE A 591 -7.09 10.02 2.05
C ILE A 591 -8.02 9.23 2.97
N ILE A 592 -8.30 9.77 4.16
CA ILE A 592 -9.26 9.25 5.12
C ILE A 592 -10.51 10.14 5.13
N ASP A 593 -11.67 9.55 5.38
CA ASP A 593 -12.94 10.26 5.55
C ASP A 593 -12.93 11.22 6.75
N ARG A 594 -13.91 12.09 6.81
CA ARG A 594 -14.13 12.94 7.98
C ARG A 594 -14.93 12.20 9.04
N ASN A 595 -14.37 12.09 10.25
CA ASN A 595 -15.14 11.62 11.39
C ASN A 595 -16.25 12.63 11.71
N PRO A 596 -17.54 12.22 11.87
CA PRO A 596 -18.61 13.11 12.32
C PRO A 596 -18.37 13.77 13.68
N GLN A 597 -17.33 13.36 14.41
CA GLN A 597 -17.02 13.80 15.78
C GLN A 597 -18.15 13.49 16.77
N ARG A 598 -19.03 12.58 16.37
CA ARG A 598 -20.15 12.05 17.14
C ARG A 598 -20.20 10.54 16.94
N PHE A 599 -20.50 9.80 17.99
CA PHE A 599 -20.67 8.35 17.91
C PHE A 599 -22.01 8.00 17.22
N ILE A 600 -21.97 7.95 15.90
CA ILE A 600 -23.08 7.61 15.01
C ILE A 600 -22.58 6.74 13.86
N ASP A 601 -23.49 6.20 13.07
CA ASP A 601 -23.17 5.52 11.82
C ASP A 601 -22.66 6.54 10.78
N THR A 602 -21.38 6.39 10.39
CA THR A 602 -20.70 7.32 9.49
C THR A 602 -21.18 7.20 8.04
N TYR A 603 -21.72 6.05 7.65
CA TYR A 603 -22.15 5.80 6.27
C TYR A 603 -23.56 6.30 5.95
N HIS A 604 -24.40 6.46 6.98
CA HIS A 604 -25.80 6.88 6.81
C HIS A 604 -26.10 8.29 7.36
N CYS A 605 -25.11 8.97 7.95
CA CYS A 605 -25.28 10.32 8.49
C CYS A 605 -25.25 11.41 7.40
N THR A 606 -25.74 12.59 7.75
CA THR A 606 -25.64 13.81 6.95
C THR A 606 -24.66 14.81 7.58
N VAL A 607 -24.35 15.92 6.89
CA VAL A 607 -23.42 16.94 7.42
C VAL A 607 -24.01 17.64 8.65
N GLU A 608 -25.32 17.72 8.76
CA GLU A 608 -26.04 18.29 9.92
C GLU A 608 -25.86 17.46 11.20
N ASP A 609 -25.52 16.18 11.06
CA ASP A 609 -25.23 15.31 12.20
C ASP A 609 -23.81 15.51 12.76
N PHE A 610 -22.94 16.23 12.03
CA PHE A 610 -21.56 16.46 12.43
C PHE A 610 -21.44 17.46 13.59
N VAL A 611 -20.57 17.17 14.53
CA VAL A 611 -20.01 18.17 15.43
C VAL A 611 -18.86 18.86 14.67
N MET A 612 -19.15 19.98 14.02
CA MET A 612 -18.21 20.63 13.10
C MET A 612 -16.89 21.04 13.74
N LYS A 613 -16.91 21.42 15.03
CA LYS A 613 -15.72 21.82 15.78
C LYS A 613 -15.70 21.10 17.12
N GLN A 614 -14.61 20.42 17.40
CA GLN A 614 -14.38 19.67 18.63
C GLN A 614 -13.07 20.06 19.25
N LYS A 615 -13.07 20.28 20.56
CA LYS A 615 -11.87 20.47 21.35
C LYS A 615 -11.26 19.11 21.68
N ILE A 616 -9.94 18.98 21.48
CA ILE A 616 -9.17 17.79 21.82
C ILE A 616 -7.99 18.21 22.69
N LYS A 617 -7.85 17.54 23.83
CA LYS A 617 -6.74 17.69 24.77
C LYS A 617 -5.86 16.46 24.73
N ILE A 618 -4.56 16.64 24.61
CA ILE A 618 -3.54 15.60 24.71
C ILE A 618 -2.73 15.89 25.98
N TYR A 619 -2.81 14.97 26.94
CA TYR A 619 -2.22 15.15 28.28
C TYR A 619 -0.75 14.75 28.30
N HIS A 620 0.05 15.53 29.00
CA HIS A 620 1.47 15.28 29.29
C HIS A 620 1.76 15.67 30.72
N GLN A 621 1.10 14.98 31.66
CA GLN A 621 1.19 15.20 33.08
C GLN A 621 1.48 13.91 33.86
N GLN A 622 1.87 14.02 35.10
CA GLN A 622 2.05 12.87 36.00
C GLN A 622 0.75 12.07 36.08
N GLY A 623 0.82 10.76 35.87
CA GLY A 623 -0.34 9.85 35.88
C GLY A 623 -1.19 9.85 34.59
N ALA A 624 -0.98 10.81 33.67
CA ALA A 624 -1.62 10.85 32.34
C ALA A 624 -0.63 11.38 31.29
N ALA A 625 0.42 10.61 31.05
CA ALA A 625 1.53 10.99 30.18
C ALA A 625 1.40 10.31 28.81
N SER A 626 1.07 11.09 27.77
CA SER A 626 1.09 10.60 26.39
C SER A 626 2.52 10.38 25.91
N ARG A 627 2.70 9.31 25.12
CA ARG A 627 4.01 8.91 24.58
C ARG A 627 3.90 8.10 23.30
N VAL A 628 5.00 8.00 22.59
CA VAL A 628 5.23 6.94 21.60
C VAL A 628 6.32 6.02 22.10
N ILE A 629 6.17 4.72 21.87
CA ILE A 629 7.19 3.72 22.24
C ILE A 629 7.87 3.29 20.94
N LEU A 630 9.14 3.64 20.82
CA LEU A 630 9.93 3.41 19.61
C LEU A 630 10.74 2.11 19.71
N PRO A 631 10.79 1.30 18.63
CA PRO A 631 11.58 0.05 18.57
C PRO A 631 13.06 0.36 18.34
N VAL A 632 13.73 0.90 19.34
CA VAL A 632 15.13 1.33 19.25
C VAL A 632 16.06 0.12 19.22
N VAL A 633 16.93 0.05 18.20
CA VAL A 633 17.97 -0.98 18.08
C VAL A 633 19.06 -0.67 19.11
N LYS A 634 19.32 -1.61 20.01
CA LYS A 634 20.46 -1.49 20.95
C LYS A 634 21.78 -1.58 20.21
N LYS A 635 22.70 -0.65 20.50
CA LYS A 635 24.09 -0.66 20.02
C LYS A 635 24.88 -1.82 20.59
#